data_cc44899cb8c225642d36037947b38e67
#
_entry.id   cc44899cb8c225642d36037947b38e67
#
_cell.length_a   1.000
_cell.length_b   1.000
_cell.length_c   1.000
_cell.angle_alpha   90.00
_cell.angle_beta   90.00
_cell.angle_gamma   90.00
#
_symmetry.space_group_name_H-M   'P 1'
#
loop_
_entity.id
_entity.type
_entity.pdbx_description
1 polymer ?
#
loop_
_entity_poly.entity_id
_entity_poly.type
_entity_poly.pdbx_seq_one_letter_code
_entity_poly.pdbx_strand_id
1 'polypeptide(L)'
;MLVHQAGILILQGLSGAVFGILLFYLLGSLLTRRWIRIDLYQLLLSMAVAFLIAIVCEVYLGKLYQLLTGKPLWQYRVWPIHDGYTSVLNFIVWPVYGYYCYVLHHILHARQISIRPAWLKGLVSGFDGPLLEILANGFFLLFYGTFYFYYLPDDMRHFTSIQVVPLYMVMGVILTLVLDYLRERPRRWHYPAGFYLAGVGFVLAG
;
A
#
# COMPACT_ATOMS: atom_id res chain seq x y z
N MET A 1 29.89 -7.90 1.01
CA MET A 1 28.74 -8.83 1.06
C MET A 1 27.43 -8.11 1.34
N LEU A 2 27.30 -7.33 2.43
CA LEU A 2 26.06 -6.60 2.80
C LEU A 2 25.55 -5.61 1.72
N VAL A 3 26.45 -4.81 1.14
CA VAL A 3 26.07 -3.82 0.10
C VAL A 3 25.50 -4.50 -1.16
N HIS A 4 26.04 -5.64 -1.54
CA HIS A 4 25.55 -6.41 -2.69
C HIS A 4 24.16 -6.99 -2.43
N GLN A 5 23.92 -7.52 -1.24
CA GLN A 5 22.59 -8.02 -0.84
C GLN A 5 21.56 -6.91 -0.79
N ALA A 6 21.89 -5.74 -0.21
CA ALA A 6 21.01 -4.58 -0.19
C ALA A 6 20.64 -4.11 -1.62
N GLY A 7 21.62 -4.08 -2.54
CA GLY A 7 21.37 -3.74 -3.95
C GLY A 7 20.36 -4.68 -4.63
N ILE A 8 20.47 -5.99 -4.40
CA ILE A 8 19.54 -6.99 -4.94
C ILE A 8 18.12 -6.76 -4.39
N LEU A 9 17.97 -6.54 -3.08
CA LEU A 9 16.68 -6.30 -2.46
C LEU A 9 16.01 -5.03 -2.99
N ILE A 10 16.79 -3.94 -3.17
CA ILE A 10 16.28 -2.71 -3.78
C ILE A 10 15.80 -2.95 -5.22
N LEU A 11 16.56 -3.69 -6.02
CA LEU A 11 16.17 -4.05 -7.39
C LEU A 11 14.88 -4.87 -7.42
N GLN A 12 14.71 -5.81 -6.49
CA GLN A 12 13.46 -6.58 -6.32
C GLN A 12 12.28 -5.66 -6.00
N GLY A 13 12.44 -4.74 -5.03
CA GLY A 13 11.41 -3.76 -4.70
C GLY A 13 11.05 -2.85 -5.89
N LEU A 14 12.06 -2.33 -6.61
CA LEU A 14 11.86 -1.49 -7.78
C LEU A 14 11.16 -2.23 -8.92
N SER A 15 11.52 -3.49 -9.18
CA SER A 15 10.87 -4.29 -10.23
C SER A 15 9.40 -4.54 -9.91
N GLY A 16 9.07 -4.86 -8.66
CA GLY A 16 7.69 -5.00 -8.20
C GLY A 16 6.91 -3.70 -8.31
N ALA A 17 7.54 -2.56 -7.96
CA ALA A 17 6.93 -1.24 -8.12
C ALA A 17 6.65 -0.89 -9.59
N VAL A 18 7.62 -1.10 -10.47
CA VAL A 18 7.44 -0.89 -11.92
C VAL A 18 6.31 -1.78 -12.46
N PHE A 19 6.30 -3.06 -12.09
CA PHE A 19 5.22 -3.97 -12.46
C PHE A 19 3.86 -3.45 -12.00
N GLY A 20 3.71 -3.08 -10.72
CA GLY A 20 2.46 -2.56 -10.17
C GLY A 20 2.01 -1.27 -10.86
N ILE A 21 2.92 -0.32 -11.08
CA ILE A 21 2.62 0.95 -11.78
C ILE A 21 2.12 0.69 -13.20
N LEU A 22 2.81 -0.14 -13.97
CA LEU A 22 2.41 -0.49 -15.33
C LEU A 22 1.07 -1.21 -15.36
N LEU A 23 0.88 -2.20 -14.48
CA LEU A 23 -0.36 -2.96 -14.37
C LEU A 23 -1.54 -2.03 -14.09
N PHE A 24 -1.46 -1.19 -13.06
CA PHE A 24 -2.56 -0.30 -12.70
C PHE A 24 -2.81 0.78 -13.73
N TYR A 25 -1.77 1.31 -14.39
CA TYR A 25 -1.92 2.26 -15.48
C TYR A 25 -2.67 1.67 -16.66
N LEU A 26 -2.27 0.47 -17.08
CA LEU A 26 -2.89 -0.23 -18.20
C LEU A 26 -4.34 -0.62 -17.89
N LEU A 27 -4.59 -1.22 -16.72
CA LEU A 27 -5.94 -1.58 -16.27
C LEU A 27 -6.83 -0.33 -16.15
N GLY A 28 -6.33 0.74 -15.54
CA GLY A 28 -7.07 1.99 -15.40
C GLY A 28 -7.38 2.63 -16.75
N SER A 29 -6.43 2.64 -17.69
CA SER A 29 -6.63 3.15 -19.05
C SER A 29 -7.63 2.30 -19.83
N LEU A 30 -7.58 0.98 -19.69
CA LEU A 30 -8.53 0.05 -20.28
C LEU A 30 -9.96 0.27 -19.72
N LEU A 31 -10.08 0.33 -18.41
CA LEU A 31 -11.37 0.52 -17.73
C LEU A 31 -12.00 1.88 -18.04
N THR A 32 -11.21 2.92 -18.21
CA THR A 32 -11.71 4.27 -18.60
C THR A 32 -11.85 4.45 -20.10
N ARG A 33 -11.34 3.49 -20.91
CA ARG A 33 -11.26 3.55 -22.38
C ARG A 33 -10.49 4.77 -22.91
N ARG A 34 -9.54 5.27 -22.13
CA ARG A 34 -8.65 6.41 -22.48
C ARG A 34 -7.42 6.39 -21.61
N TRP A 35 -6.32 6.97 -22.12
CA TRP A 35 -5.10 7.14 -21.33
C TRP A 35 -5.35 8.08 -20.15
N ILE A 36 -4.96 7.65 -18.95
CA ILE A 36 -5.08 8.46 -17.73
C ILE A 36 -4.08 9.62 -17.84
N ARG A 37 -4.60 10.85 -17.78
CA ARG A 37 -3.75 12.03 -17.67
C ARG A 37 -3.24 12.15 -16.24
N ILE A 38 -1.91 12.23 -16.10
CA ILE A 38 -1.25 12.26 -14.80
C ILE A 38 -1.24 13.71 -14.28
N ASP A 39 -1.92 13.97 -13.18
CA ASP A 39 -1.72 15.16 -12.35
C ASP A 39 -0.64 14.84 -11.32
N LEU A 40 0.57 15.34 -11.55
CA LEU A 40 1.75 15.02 -10.74
C LEU A 40 1.56 15.34 -9.26
N TYR A 41 0.90 16.47 -8.94
CA TYR A 41 0.65 16.84 -7.55
C TYR A 41 -0.28 15.83 -6.86
N GLN A 42 -1.42 15.52 -7.48
CA GLN A 42 -2.38 14.56 -6.92
C GLN A 42 -1.83 13.14 -6.82
N LEU A 43 -1.00 12.77 -7.78
CA LEU A 43 -0.29 11.50 -7.78
C LEU A 43 0.66 11.42 -6.58
N LEU A 44 1.59 12.36 -6.45
CA LEU A 44 2.58 12.36 -5.37
C LEU A 44 1.92 12.52 -3.99
N LEU A 45 0.85 13.32 -3.90
CA LEU A 45 0.06 13.42 -2.68
C LEU A 45 -0.54 12.06 -2.28
N SER A 46 -1.17 11.35 -3.23
CA SER A 46 -1.76 10.03 -2.97
C SER A 46 -0.70 9.01 -2.57
N MET A 47 0.45 8.99 -3.25
CA MET A 47 1.57 8.09 -2.94
C MET A 47 2.14 8.35 -1.55
N ALA A 48 2.38 9.61 -1.19
CA ALA A 48 2.98 9.98 0.08
C ALA A 48 2.04 9.76 1.28
N VAL A 49 0.76 10.12 1.13
CA VAL A 49 -0.25 9.93 2.19
C VAL A 49 -0.50 8.44 2.42
N ALA A 50 -0.64 7.66 1.34
CA ALA A 50 -0.83 6.22 1.45
C ALA A 50 0.39 5.54 2.10
N PHE A 51 1.60 5.94 1.74
CA PHE A 51 2.83 5.43 2.35
C PHE A 51 2.84 5.64 3.87
N LEU A 52 2.66 6.88 4.33
CA LEU A 52 2.68 7.15 5.77
C LEU A 52 1.57 6.40 6.51
N ILE A 53 0.32 6.49 6.02
CA ILE A 53 -0.82 5.86 6.70
C ILE A 53 -0.66 4.35 6.73
N ALA A 54 -0.29 3.74 5.59
CA ALA A 54 -0.15 2.30 5.51
C ALA A 54 0.94 1.78 6.44
N ILE A 55 2.13 2.40 6.45
CA ILE A 55 3.24 1.91 7.27
C ILE A 55 2.97 2.08 8.78
N VAL A 56 2.32 3.17 9.17
CA VAL A 56 1.91 3.40 10.57
C VAL A 56 0.82 2.40 10.97
N CYS A 57 -0.22 2.25 10.16
CA CYS A 57 -1.30 1.29 10.42
C CYS A 57 -0.77 -0.13 10.47
N GLU A 58 0.12 -0.51 9.55
CA GLU A 58 0.72 -1.84 9.49
C GLU A 58 1.40 -2.21 10.81
N VAL A 59 2.25 -1.34 11.35
CA VAL A 59 2.95 -1.59 12.61
C VAL A 59 2.00 -1.59 13.80
N TYR A 60 1.16 -0.56 13.93
CA TYR A 60 0.30 -0.43 15.11
C TYR A 60 -0.87 -1.42 15.11
N LEU A 61 -1.51 -1.66 13.97
CA LEU A 61 -2.59 -2.64 13.87
C LEU A 61 -2.04 -4.07 13.99
N GLY A 62 -0.84 -4.34 13.45
CA GLY A 62 -0.15 -5.62 13.64
C GLY A 62 0.17 -5.89 15.11
N LYS A 63 0.71 -4.91 15.83
CA LYS A 63 0.96 -5.00 17.29
C LYS A 63 -0.34 -5.16 18.07
N LEU A 64 -1.39 -4.41 17.73
CA LEU A 64 -2.70 -4.56 18.36
C LEU A 64 -3.28 -5.95 18.15
N TYR A 65 -3.21 -6.46 16.91
CA TYR A 65 -3.67 -7.83 16.63
C TYR A 65 -2.90 -8.86 17.47
N GLN A 66 -1.58 -8.75 17.53
CA GLN A 66 -0.77 -9.64 18.37
C GLN A 66 -1.11 -9.54 19.85
N LEU A 67 -1.37 -8.33 20.37
CA LEU A 67 -1.79 -8.13 21.75
C LEU A 67 -3.11 -8.85 22.05
N LEU A 68 -4.05 -8.82 21.11
CA LEU A 68 -5.38 -9.42 21.28
C LEU A 68 -5.39 -10.94 21.10
N THR A 69 -4.52 -11.48 20.22
CA THR A 69 -4.55 -12.90 19.82
C THR A 69 -3.37 -13.71 20.34
N GLY A 70 -2.34 -13.05 20.88
CA GLY A 70 -1.09 -13.67 21.35
C GLY A 70 -0.10 -14.04 20.25
N LYS A 71 -0.44 -13.82 18.96
CA LYS A 71 0.42 -14.16 17.81
C LYS A 71 0.35 -13.05 16.75
N PRO A 72 1.46 -12.79 16.01
CA PRO A 72 1.39 -11.86 14.88
C PRO A 72 0.49 -12.43 13.78
N LEU A 73 -0.17 -11.56 13.02
CA LEU A 73 -0.98 -11.95 11.87
C LEU A 73 -0.12 -12.24 10.65
N TRP A 74 0.91 -11.39 10.43
CA TRP A 74 1.89 -11.51 9.34
C TRP A 74 3.29 -11.20 9.82
N GLN A 75 4.27 -11.57 9.01
CA GLN A 75 5.68 -11.20 9.16
C GLN A 75 6.31 -10.92 7.80
N TYR A 76 7.08 -9.85 7.70
CA TYR A 76 7.88 -9.58 6.50
C TYR A 76 9.06 -10.54 6.41
N ARG A 77 9.30 -11.05 5.20
CA ARG A 77 10.42 -11.96 4.90
C ARG A 77 11.58 -11.26 4.20
N VAL A 78 11.29 -10.11 3.57
CA VAL A 78 12.28 -9.33 2.84
C VAL A 78 12.57 -8.06 3.63
N TRP A 79 13.79 -7.93 4.14
CA TRP A 79 14.31 -6.81 4.89
C TRP A 79 13.38 -6.29 6.01
N PRO A 80 13.03 -7.15 6.98
CA PRO A 80 12.07 -6.82 8.03
C PRO A 80 12.62 -5.79 9.02
N ILE A 81 11.75 -4.89 9.48
CA ILE A 81 11.96 -3.91 10.55
C ILE A 81 10.72 -3.85 11.45
N HIS A 82 10.78 -3.11 12.56
CA HIS A 82 9.69 -3.01 13.54
C HIS A 82 9.18 -4.40 13.97
N ASP A 83 10.05 -5.26 14.48
CA ASP A 83 9.74 -6.63 14.91
C ASP A 83 9.18 -7.53 13.78
N GLY A 84 9.44 -7.18 12.52
CA GLY A 84 8.95 -7.89 11.34
C GLY A 84 7.55 -7.50 10.89
N TYR A 85 6.94 -6.48 11.48
CA TYR A 85 5.63 -5.99 11.05
C TYR A 85 5.67 -5.23 9.74
N THR A 86 6.84 -4.69 9.36
CA THR A 86 7.03 -3.97 8.10
C THR A 86 8.42 -4.22 7.50
N SER A 87 8.72 -3.64 6.36
CA SER A 87 9.97 -3.82 5.61
C SER A 87 10.57 -2.47 5.22
N VAL A 88 11.89 -2.41 5.14
CA VAL A 88 12.60 -1.26 4.55
C VAL A 88 12.12 -0.99 3.13
N LEU A 89 11.82 -2.03 2.32
CA LEU A 89 11.34 -1.85 0.94
C LEU A 89 9.99 -1.14 0.85
N ASN A 90 9.30 -0.95 1.94
CA ASN A 90 8.01 -0.23 1.96
C ASN A 90 8.13 1.26 1.63
N PHE A 91 9.35 1.84 1.58
CA PHE A 91 9.57 3.14 0.91
C PHE A 91 9.12 3.13 -0.55
N ILE A 92 9.16 1.96 -1.20
CA ILE A 92 8.90 1.78 -2.62
C ILE A 92 7.51 1.17 -2.80
N VAL A 93 7.20 0.14 -2.03
CA VAL A 93 5.98 -0.69 -2.23
C VAL A 93 4.71 0.06 -1.82
N TRP A 94 4.67 0.69 -0.65
CA TRP A 94 3.48 1.43 -0.21
C TRP A 94 3.15 2.67 -1.07
N PRO A 95 4.10 3.43 -1.62
CA PRO A 95 3.78 4.43 -2.64
C PRO A 95 3.05 3.87 -3.86
N VAL A 96 3.30 2.61 -4.27
CA VAL A 96 2.57 1.97 -5.37
C VAL A 96 1.10 1.73 -5.01
N TYR A 97 0.80 1.42 -3.75
CA TYR A 97 -0.58 1.39 -3.28
C TYR A 97 -1.26 2.77 -3.39
N GLY A 98 -0.53 3.84 -3.06
CA GLY A 98 -1.00 5.21 -3.27
C GLY A 98 -1.23 5.54 -4.74
N TYR A 99 -0.39 5.03 -5.64
CA TYR A 99 -0.61 5.10 -7.08
C TYR A 99 -1.88 4.37 -7.50
N TYR A 100 -2.12 3.15 -6.99
CA TYR A 100 -3.37 2.43 -7.19
C TYR A 100 -4.58 3.26 -6.75
N CYS A 101 -4.55 3.86 -5.56
CA CYS A 101 -5.62 4.73 -5.06
C CYS A 101 -5.85 5.95 -5.97
N TYR A 102 -4.79 6.52 -6.55
CA TYR A 102 -4.88 7.60 -7.53
C TYR A 102 -5.59 7.13 -8.82
N VAL A 103 -5.20 5.98 -9.37
CA VAL A 103 -5.83 5.39 -10.55
C VAL A 103 -7.29 5.03 -10.29
N LEU A 104 -7.58 4.40 -9.15
CA LEU A 104 -8.94 4.05 -8.73
C LEU A 104 -9.84 5.30 -8.64
N HIS A 105 -9.32 6.40 -8.08
CA HIS A 105 -10.05 7.67 -8.04
C HIS A 105 -10.41 8.16 -9.46
N HIS A 106 -9.48 8.07 -10.41
CA HIS A 106 -9.74 8.41 -11.81
C HIS A 106 -10.77 7.50 -12.47
N ILE A 107 -10.74 6.19 -12.21
CA ILE A 107 -11.74 5.25 -12.73
C ILE A 107 -13.13 5.60 -12.19
N LEU A 108 -13.26 5.79 -10.88
CA LEU A 108 -14.52 6.13 -10.24
C LEU A 108 -15.12 7.43 -10.81
N HIS A 109 -14.28 8.46 -10.95
CA HIS A 109 -14.70 9.74 -11.54
C HIS A 109 -15.12 9.59 -13.01
N ALA A 110 -14.34 8.87 -13.83
CA ALA A 110 -14.63 8.66 -15.24
C ALA A 110 -15.93 7.84 -15.46
N ARG A 111 -16.26 6.95 -14.52
CA ARG A 111 -17.47 6.13 -14.52
C ARG A 111 -18.64 6.77 -13.79
N GLN A 112 -18.47 7.99 -13.27
CA GLN A 112 -19.47 8.72 -12.47
C GLN A 112 -19.94 7.93 -11.24
N ILE A 113 -19.08 7.05 -10.70
CA ILE A 113 -19.35 6.28 -9.49
C ILE A 113 -18.99 7.14 -8.28
N SER A 114 -19.99 7.54 -7.51
CA SER A 114 -19.79 8.25 -6.24
C SER A 114 -19.99 7.29 -5.09
N ILE A 115 -18.89 6.99 -4.37
CA ILE A 115 -18.96 6.18 -3.15
C ILE A 115 -19.07 7.15 -1.96
N ARG A 116 -20.25 7.28 -1.42
CA ARG A 116 -20.53 8.03 -0.18
C ARG A 116 -21.38 7.14 0.72
N PRO A 117 -21.20 7.12 2.02
CA PRO A 117 -20.22 7.85 2.85
C PRO A 117 -18.82 7.21 2.88
N ALA A 118 -17.88 7.84 3.59
CA ALA A 118 -16.47 7.41 3.67
C ALA A 118 -16.27 5.97 4.19
N TRP A 119 -17.15 5.47 5.10
CA TRP A 119 -17.09 4.08 5.57
C TRP A 119 -17.26 3.06 4.45
N LEU A 120 -18.04 3.38 3.40
CA LEU A 120 -18.22 2.51 2.24
C LEU A 120 -16.93 2.41 1.42
N LYS A 121 -16.15 3.50 1.35
CA LYS A 121 -14.81 3.46 0.74
C LYS A 121 -13.86 2.54 1.54
N GLY A 122 -13.96 2.57 2.87
CA GLY A 122 -13.24 1.63 3.75
C GLY A 122 -13.61 0.18 3.50
N LEU A 123 -14.90 -0.12 3.28
CA LEU A 123 -15.35 -1.47 2.89
C LEU A 123 -14.68 -1.93 1.58
N VAL A 124 -14.63 -1.07 0.58
CA VAL A 124 -13.95 -1.39 -0.70
C VAL A 124 -12.48 -1.71 -0.46
N SER A 125 -11.77 -0.87 0.32
CA SER A 125 -10.36 -1.11 0.66
C SER A 125 -10.16 -2.38 1.51
N GLY A 126 -11.17 -2.78 2.29
CA GLY A 126 -11.16 -4.03 3.05
C GLY A 126 -11.10 -5.27 2.15
N PHE A 127 -11.57 -5.16 0.92
CA PHE A 127 -11.55 -6.25 -0.06
C PHE A 127 -10.43 -6.10 -1.10
N ASP A 128 -10.11 -4.89 -1.54
CA ASP A 128 -9.06 -4.69 -2.54
C ASP A 128 -7.66 -4.87 -1.95
N GLY A 129 -7.44 -4.50 -0.68
CA GLY A 129 -6.16 -4.68 0.00
C GLY A 129 -5.64 -6.12 -0.06
N PRO A 130 -6.39 -7.12 0.42
CA PRO A 130 -6.00 -8.53 0.31
C PRO A 130 -5.74 -8.99 -1.14
N LEU A 131 -6.50 -8.51 -2.12
CA LEU A 131 -6.24 -8.83 -3.53
C LEU A 131 -4.91 -8.27 -4.01
N LEU A 132 -4.56 -7.06 -3.61
CA LEU A 132 -3.27 -6.44 -3.94
C LEU A 132 -2.10 -7.15 -3.24
N GLU A 133 -2.33 -7.66 -2.02
CA GLU A 133 -1.34 -8.51 -1.33
C GLU A 133 -1.08 -9.81 -2.05
N ILE A 134 -2.13 -10.48 -2.55
CA ILE A 134 -1.97 -11.68 -3.37
C ILE A 134 -1.16 -11.38 -4.63
N LEU A 135 -1.39 -10.25 -5.29
CA LEU A 135 -0.62 -9.83 -6.45
C LEU A 135 0.85 -9.56 -6.11
N ALA A 136 1.11 -8.84 -5.01
CA ALA A 136 2.46 -8.53 -4.56
C ALA A 136 3.23 -9.81 -4.18
N ASN A 137 2.66 -10.65 -3.33
CA ASN A 137 3.26 -11.93 -2.93
C ASN A 137 3.39 -12.90 -4.12
N GLY A 138 2.40 -12.93 -5.03
CA GLY A 138 2.46 -13.70 -6.25
C GLY A 138 3.62 -13.28 -7.15
N PHE A 139 3.83 -11.98 -7.31
CA PHE A 139 4.97 -11.44 -8.05
C PHE A 139 6.30 -11.87 -7.40
N PHE A 140 6.46 -11.68 -6.09
CA PHE A 140 7.70 -12.05 -5.40
C PHE A 140 7.96 -13.56 -5.44
N LEU A 141 6.94 -14.38 -5.26
CA LEU A 141 7.08 -15.83 -5.30
C LEU A 141 7.42 -16.32 -6.72
N LEU A 142 6.79 -15.75 -7.75
CA LEU A 142 7.02 -16.13 -9.15
C LEU A 142 8.42 -15.75 -9.64
N PHE A 143 8.88 -14.55 -9.32
CA PHE A 143 10.14 -14.03 -9.87
C PHE A 143 11.34 -14.24 -8.95
N TYR A 144 11.13 -14.39 -7.64
CA TYR A 144 12.23 -14.47 -6.65
C TYR A 144 12.17 -15.70 -5.76
N GLY A 145 11.13 -16.54 -5.89
CA GLY A 145 11.00 -17.79 -5.12
C GLY A 145 10.77 -17.57 -3.61
N THR A 146 10.36 -16.37 -3.21
CA THR A 146 10.12 -16.04 -1.81
C THR A 146 8.87 -15.17 -1.63
N PHE A 147 8.23 -15.26 -0.46
CA PHE A 147 7.19 -14.31 -0.08
C PHE A 147 7.83 -12.96 0.30
N TYR A 148 7.20 -11.86 -0.07
CA TYR A 148 7.56 -10.53 0.40
C TYR A 148 7.19 -10.36 1.88
N PHE A 149 5.97 -10.74 2.23
CA PHE A 149 5.47 -10.93 3.60
C PHE A 149 4.69 -12.24 3.67
N TYR A 150 4.57 -12.80 4.86
CA TYR A 150 4.00 -14.13 5.07
C TYR A 150 2.94 -14.06 6.16
N TYR A 151 1.70 -14.42 5.83
CA TYR A 151 0.61 -14.54 6.80
C TYR A 151 0.73 -15.85 7.59
N LEU A 152 0.62 -15.77 8.92
CA LEU A 152 0.71 -16.96 9.76
C LEU A 152 -0.51 -17.87 9.66
N PRO A 153 -1.77 -17.34 9.60
CA PRO A 153 -2.92 -18.18 9.24
C PRO A 153 -2.80 -18.71 7.83
N ASP A 154 -3.19 -20.00 7.63
CA ASP A 154 -3.18 -20.66 6.33
C ASP A 154 -4.57 -20.64 5.65
N ASP A 155 -5.38 -19.63 5.96
CA ASP A 155 -6.72 -19.47 5.40
C ASP A 155 -6.70 -19.09 3.90
N MET A 156 -5.64 -18.39 3.45
CA MET A 156 -5.40 -17.97 2.06
C MET A 156 -4.01 -18.38 1.57
N ARG A 157 -3.54 -19.57 1.94
CA ARG A 157 -2.21 -20.11 1.56
C ARG A 157 -1.07 -19.13 1.81
N HIS A 158 -1.13 -18.40 2.92
CA HIS A 158 -0.12 -17.43 3.37
C HIS A 158 0.08 -16.19 2.46
N PHE A 159 -0.64 -16.07 1.34
CA PHE A 159 -0.56 -14.89 0.47
C PHE A 159 -1.17 -13.64 1.11
N THR A 160 -2.25 -13.85 1.83
CA THR A 160 -3.00 -12.87 2.62
C THR A 160 -3.81 -13.64 3.68
N SER A 161 -4.72 -12.99 4.39
CA SER A 161 -5.65 -13.63 5.32
C SER A 161 -7.00 -12.89 5.32
N ILE A 162 -8.09 -13.63 5.52
CA ILE A 162 -9.41 -13.02 5.73
C ILE A 162 -9.40 -12.11 6.96
N GLN A 163 -8.55 -12.41 7.94
CA GLN A 163 -8.44 -11.65 9.19
C GLN A 163 -7.85 -10.25 9.00
N VAL A 164 -7.19 -9.97 7.86
CA VAL A 164 -6.65 -8.64 7.56
C VAL A 164 -7.71 -7.67 7.02
N VAL A 165 -8.85 -8.18 6.52
CA VAL A 165 -9.92 -7.36 5.95
C VAL A 165 -10.37 -6.21 6.86
N PRO A 166 -10.70 -6.44 8.16
CA PRO A 166 -11.07 -5.34 9.05
C PRO A 166 -9.97 -4.29 9.22
N LEU A 167 -8.70 -4.70 9.20
CA LEU A 167 -7.56 -3.80 9.33
C LEU A 167 -7.45 -2.90 8.09
N TYR A 168 -7.63 -3.46 6.89
CA TYR A 168 -7.72 -2.68 5.65
C TYR A 168 -8.92 -1.75 5.61
N MET A 169 -10.05 -2.15 6.17
CA MET A 169 -11.22 -1.27 6.29
C MET A 169 -10.89 -0.03 7.13
N VAL A 170 -10.26 -0.21 8.29
CA VAL A 170 -9.84 0.91 9.14
C VAL A 170 -8.83 1.80 8.40
N MET A 171 -7.78 1.22 7.83
CA MET A 171 -6.77 1.95 7.07
C MET A 171 -7.40 2.71 5.89
N GLY A 172 -8.30 2.07 5.14
CA GLY A 172 -8.96 2.66 3.97
C GLY A 172 -9.86 3.84 4.34
N VAL A 173 -10.54 3.79 5.47
CA VAL A 173 -11.33 4.92 5.96
C VAL A 173 -10.41 6.09 6.32
N ILE A 174 -9.34 5.85 7.09
CA ILE A 174 -8.37 6.89 7.47
C ILE A 174 -7.74 7.51 6.21
N LEU A 175 -7.24 6.68 5.30
CA LEU A 175 -6.61 7.12 4.05
C LEU A 175 -7.55 7.98 3.22
N THR A 176 -8.80 7.55 3.06
CA THR A 176 -9.80 8.28 2.29
C THR A 176 -10.11 9.64 2.91
N LEU A 177 -10.34 9.69 4.23
CA LEU A 177 -10.64 10.95 4.92
C LEU A 177 -9.50 11.96 4.77
N VAL A 178 -8.25 11.52 4.94
CA VAL A 178 -7.08 12.37 4.81
C VAL A 178 -6.92 12.85 3.37
N LEU A 179 -7.04 11.95 2.37
CA LEU A 179 -6.92 12.33 0.96
C LEU A 179 -8.02 13.28 0.51
N ASP A 180 -9.29 13.02 0.87
CA ASP A 180 -10.41 13.89 0.52
C ASP A 180 -10.20 15.29 1.14
N TYR A 181 -9.83 15.35 2.43
CA TYR A 181 -9.51 16.63 3.10
C TYR A 181 -8.41 17.42 2.40
N LEU A 182 -7.31 16.74 2.03
CA LEU A 182 -6.16 17.41 1.39
C LEU A 182 -6.45 17.83 -0.06
N ARG A 183 -7.29 17.09 -0.78
CA ARG A 183 -7.70 17.43 -2.15
C ARG A 183 -8.54 18.71 -2.22
N GLU A 184 -9.29 19.02 -1.18
CA GLU A 184 -10.07 20.26 -1.07
C GLU A 184 -9.21 21.48 -0.70
N ARG A 185 -7.95 21.28 -0.30
CA ARG A 185 -7.03 22.36 0.08
C ARG A 185 -6.23 22.89 -1.12
N PRO A 186 -5.75 24.14 -1.03
CA PRO A 186 -4.84 24.69 -2.03
C PRO A 186 -3.62 23.78 -2.25
N ARG A 187 -3.20 23.62 -3.50
CA ARG A 187 -2.03 22.79 -3.85
C ARG A 187 -0.77 23.38 -3.22
N ARG A 188 -0.16 22.64 -2.30
CA ARG A 188 1.07 23.02 -1.59
C ARG A 188 2.02 21.83 -1.56
N TRP A 189 3.15 21.96 -2.23
CA TRP A 189 4.13 20.89 -2.38
C TRP A 189 4.72 20.37 -1.07
N HIS A 190 4.65 21.15 0.02
CA HIS A 190 5.08 20.66 1.33
C HIS A 190 4.17 19.54 1.88
N TYR A 191 2.93 19.36 1.40
CA TYR A 191 2.09 18.26 1.85
C TYR A 191 2.66 16.91 1.39
N PRO A 192 2.81 16.60 0.07
CA PRO A 192 3.39 15.33 -0.32
C PRO A 192 4.80 15.12 0.23
N ALA A 193 5.64 16.16 0.27
CA ALA A 193 6.98 16.05 0.84
C ALA A 193 6.95 15.72 2.34
N GLY A 194 6.11 16.42 3.12
CA GLY A 194 6.00 16.21 4.57
C GLY A 194 5.48 14.81 4.92
N PHE A 195 4.43 14.34 4.23
CA PHE A 195 3.92 12.98 4.44
C PHE A 195 4.96 11.92 4.09
N TYR A 196 5.66 12.08 2.96
CA TYR A 196 6.69 11.11 2.56
C TYR A 196 7.85 11.08 3.55
N LEU A 197 8.37 12.25 3.94
CA LEU A 197 9.48 12.35 4.90
C LEU A 197 9.09 11.81 6.29
N ALA A 198 7.85 12.04 6.72
CA ALA A 198 7.36 11.46 7.98
C ALA A 198 7.33 9.92 7.91
N GLY A 199 6.88 9.35 6.79
CA GLY A 199 6.94 7.90 6.57
C GLY A 199 8.36 7.35 6.55
N VAL A 200 9.28 8.05 5.88
CA VAL A 200 10.72 7.71 5.88
C VAL A 200 11.27 7.72 7.30
N GLY A 201 11.00 8.79 8.07
CA GLY A 201 11.41 8.89 9.46
C GLY A 201 10.87 7.75 10.33
N PHE A 202 9.61 7.34 10.11
CA PHE A 202 9.01 6.22 10.81
C PHE A 202 9.71 4.89 10.48
N VAL A 203 10.02 4.64 9.20
CA VAL A 203 10.77 3.44 8.77
C VAL A 203 12.15 3.39 9.41
N LEU A 204 12.86 4.53 9.43
CA LEU A 204 14.22 4.59 9.96
C LEU A 204 14.28 4.55 11.49
N ALA A 205 13.16 4.74 12.19
CA ALA A 205 13.06 4.65 13.65
C ALA A 205 12.89 3.21 14.17
N GLY A 206 12.70 2.22 13.31
CA GLY A 206 12.56 0.78 13.63
C GLY A 206 13.73 -0.01 13.19
#